data_3047da68781b9f29a0f96b292d2116c3
#
_entry.id   3047da68781b9f29a0f96b292d2116c3
#
_cell.length_a   1.000
_cell.length_b   1.000
_cell.length_c   1.000
_cell.angle_alpha   90.00
_cell.angle_beta   90.00
_cell.angle_gamma   90.00
#
_symmetry.space_group_name_H-M   'P 1'
#
loop_
_entity.id
_entity.type
_entity.pdbx_description
1 polymer ?
#
loop_
_entity_poly.entity_id
_entity_poly.type
_entity_poly.pdbx_seq_one_letter_code
_entity_poly.pdbx_strand_id
1 'polypeptide(L)'
;MGDSILKGSNDTVRIESNLSFSHLLDSILNLNSSEYLSFHEVKALSVLKSPDNAFVIYNWMCQTYFPYPQYKYFGYLRTLSKNGSSLKLYKLNEQPYEDNQEREVAKTGSDNWTGCVYYKILLSKHKNKTNYVLLGWAPHNQLSTRKIIESLSISNARVQFGVPIFKTGARARPRLIFEYSYKATMSLNYNSNNKMIVFDNLSSSDPRPEMKTVYSTYGPDMSYNGLKFEKGFWVLYKDIDIRLDKDVKGKEGEIKKLRITKQAD
;
A
#
# COMPACT_ATOMS: atom_id res chain seq x y z
N MET A 1 7.00 1.27 -24.16
CA MET A 1 6.68 0.09 -23.32
C MET A 1 5.76 0.44 -22.13
N GLY A 2 6.14 1.34 -21.23
CA GLY A 2 5.28 1.67 -20.07
C GLY A 2 3.87 2.12 -20.45
N ASP A 3 3.73 3.00 -21.45
CA ASP A 3 2.41 3.42 -21.92
C ASP A 3 1.61 2.27 -22.56
N SER A 4 2.27 1.33 -23.23
CA SER A 4 1.59 0.17 -23.83
C SER A 4 1.09 -0.84 -22.80
N ILE A 5 1.71 -0.93 -21.62
CA ILE A 5 1.18 -1.72 -20.49
C ILE A 5 -0.16 -1.16 -20.03
N LEU A 6 -0.27 0.18 -19.97
CA LEU A 6 -1.49 0.88 -19.51
C LEU A 6 -2.55 1.01 -20.58
N LYS A 7 -2.15 1.28 -21.84
CA LYS A 7 -3.02 1.73 -22.93
C LYS A 7 -2.94 0.85 -24.19
N GLY A 8 -2.33 -0.33 -24.12
CA GLY A 8 -2.25 -1.26 -25.26
C GLY A 8 -3.63 -1.54 -25.84
N SER A 9 -3.71 -1.67 -27.17
CA SER A 9 -4.96 -1.82 -27.91
C SER A 9 -5.73 -3.10 -27.58
N ASN A 10 -5.01 -4.13 -27.11
CA ASN A 10 -5.57 -5.42 -26.70
C ASN A 10 -4.67 -6.08 -25.63
N ASP A 11 -5.11 -7.20 -25.08
CA ASP A 11 -4.40 -7.90 -24.00
C ASP A 11 -3.05 -8.48 -24.44
N THR A 12 -2.93 -8.95 -25.68
CA THR A 12 -1.65 -9.45 -26.22
C THR A 12 -0.60 -8.35 -26.19
N VAL A 13 -0.91 -7.16 -26.69
CA VAL A 13 -0.01 -6.00 -26.68
C VAL A 13 0.39 -5.62 -25.26
N ARG A 14 -0.55 -5.66 -24.32
CA ARG A 14 -0.27 -5.34 -22.90
C ARG A 14 0.66 -6.36 -22.26
N ILE A 15 0.40 -7.65 -22.47
CA ILE A 15 1.20 -8.76 -21.94
C ILE A 15 2.62 -8.74 -22.52
N GLU A 16 2.77 -8.62 -23.82
CA GLU A 16 4.07 -8.56 -24.49
C GLU A 16 4.88 -7.33 -24.07
N SER A 17 4.22 -6.16 -23.99
CA SER A 17 4.85 -4.94 -23.47
C SER A 17 5.29 -5.08 -22.03
N ASN A 18 4.49 -5.75 -21.18
CA ASN A 18 4.82 -6.02 -19.80
C ASN A 18 6.01 -6.98 -19.66
N LEU A 19 6.06 -8.04 -20.45
CA LEU A 19 7.18 -8.97 -20.48
C LEU A 19 8.48 -8.26 -20.89
N SER A 20 8.44 -7.51 -21.99
CA SER A 20 9.59 -6.75 -22.48
C SER A 20 10.05 -5.70 -21.47
N PHE A 21 9.10 -5.01 -20.81
CA PHE A 21 9.39 -4.05 -19.75
C PHE A 21 10.03 -4.71 -18.53
N SER A 22 9.49 -5.86 -18.11
CA SER A 22 10.03 -6.63 -16.98
C SER A 22 11.47 -7.06 -17.23
N HIS A 23 11.78 -7.59 -18.41
CA HIS A 23 13.13 -7.98 -18.80
C HIS A 23 14.10 -6.80 -18.86
N LEU A 24 13.67 -5.69 -19.44
CA LEU A 24 14.49 -4.48 -19.53
C LEU A 24 14.76 -3.92 -18.13
N LEU A 25 13.74 -3.83 -17.28
CA LEU A 25 13.89 -3.32 -15.92
C LEU A 25 14.78 -4.22 -15.07
N ASP A 26 14.63 -5.54 -15.19
CA ASP A 26 15.51 -6.51 -14.52
C ASP A 26 16.99 -6.30 -14.92
N SER A 27 17.25 -6.20 -16.23
CA SER A 27 18.59 -5.94 -16.76
C SER A 27 19.15 -4.62 -16.23
N ILE A 28 18.36 -3.54 -16.27
CA ILE A 28 18.76 -2.22 -15.76
C ILE A 28 19.05 -2.27 -14.26
N LEU A 29 18.16 -2.90 -13.48
CA LEU A 29 18.33 -2.95 -12.02
C LEU A 29 19.52 -3.80 -11.58
N ASN A 30 20.02 -4.70 -12.40
CA ASN A 30 21.24 -5.47 -12.14
C ASN A 30 22.54 -4.74 -12.54
N LEU A 31 22.46 -3.58 -13.22
CA LEU A 31 23.65 -2.75 -13.51
C LEU A 31 24.11 -2.02 -12.25
N ASN A 32 25.44 -1.95 -12.05
CA ASN A 32 26.05 -1.23 -10.92
C ASN A 32 25.74 0.27 -10.90
N SER A 33 25.49 0.87 -12.08
CA SER A 33 25.16 2.30 -12.24
C SER A 33 23.67 2.60 -12.21
N SER A 34 22.80 1.61 -11.99
CA SER A 34 21.33 1.79 -12.05
C SER A 34 20.79 2.71 -10.95
N GLU A 35 21.56 2.97 -9.89
CA GLU A 35 21.20 3.90 -8.81
C GLU A 35 21.09 5.36 -9.27
N TYR A 36 21.72 5.72 -10.40
CA TYR A 36 21.68 7.06 -11.00
C TYR A 36 20.54 7.25 -11.99
N LEU A 37 19.79 6.18 -12.32
CA LEU A 37 18.72 6.26 -13.29
C LEU A 37 17.44 6.81 -12.66
N SER A 38 16.82 7.74 -13.34
CA SER A 38 15.53 8.28 -12.99
C SER A 38 14.43 7.58 -13.79
N PHE A 39 13.37 7.18 -13.09
CA PHE A 39 12.22 6.48 -13.69
C PHE A 39 10.94 7.33 -13.66
N HIS A 40 11.03 8.64 -13.38
CA HIS A 40 9.85 9.49 -13.20
C HIS A 40 8.99 9.64 -14.47
N GLU A 41 9.57 9.44 -15.66
CA GLU A 41 8.85 9.45 -16.93
C GLU A 41 8.07 8.15 -17.19
N VAL A 42 8.33 7.09 -16.44
CA VAL A 42 7.68 5.78 -16.64
C VAL A 42 6.38 5.72 -15.85
N LYS A 43 5.28 6.23 -16.40
CA LYS A 43 3.97 6.37 -15.74
C LYS A 43 3.40 5.05 -15.20
N ALA A 44 3.75 3.91 -15.81
CA ALA A 44 3.30 2.60 -15.37
C ALA A 44 4.00 2.12 -14.10
N LEU A 45 5.17 2.70 -13.75
CA LEU A 45 6.04 2.24 -12.69
C LEU A 45 5.95 3.16 -11.46
N SER A 46 5.59 2.59 -10.31
CA SER A 46 5.78 3.25 -9.02
C SER A 46 7.19 2.97 -8.51
N VAL A 47 7.92 4.03 -8.19
CA VAL A 47 9.26 3.94 -7.59
C VAL A 47 9.24 4.70 -6.28
N LEU A 48 9.46 3.98 -5.18
CA LEU A 48 9.41 4.55 -3.83
C LEU A 48 10.70 4.23 -3.09
N LYS A 49 11.35 5.27 -2.59
CA LYS A 49 12.52 5.16 -1.71
C LYS A 49 12.08 5.28 -0.25
N SER A 50 12.63 4.42 0.61
CA SER A 50 12.34 4.49 2.05
C SER A 50 12.86 5.79 2.66
N PRO A 51 12.19 6.36 3.70
CA PRO A 51 12.58 7.62 4.31
C PRO A 51 13.98 7.64 4.92
N ASP A 52 14.53 6.48 5.27
CA ASP A 52 15.87 6.31 5.83
C ASP A 52 16.89 5.79 4.80
N ASN A 53 16.53 5.79 3.52
CA ASN A 53 17.36 5.32 2.40
C ASN A 53 17.80 3.85 2.51
N ALA A 54 17.08 3.01 3.25
CA ALA A 54 17.45 1.61 3.43
C ALA A 54 17.08 0.73 2.22
N PHE A 55 16.10 1.12 1.42
CA PHE A 55 15.68 0.40 0.22
C PHE A 55 14.91 1.28 -0.77
N VAL A 56 14.79 0.76 -1.99
CA VAL A 56 13.87 1.26 -3.03
C VAL A 56 12.96 0.12 -3.44
N ILE A 57 11.67 0.40 -3.59
CA ILE A 57 10.68 -0.53 -4.16
C ILE A 57 10.22 -0.01 -5.52
N TYR A 58 10.23 -0.88 -6.52
CA TYR A 58 9.76 -0.66 -7.88
C TYR A 58 8.57 -1.58 -8.06
N ASN A 59 7.40 -1.07 -8.41
CA ASN A 59 6.25 -1.93 -8.55
C ASN A 59 5.24 -1.36 -9.55
N TRP A 60 4.55 -2.27 -10.25
CA TRP A 60 3.55 -1.93 -11.24
C TRP A 60 2.52 -3.06 -11.37
N MET A 61 1.52 -2.83 -12.18
CA MET A 61 0.55 -3.85 -12.54
C MET A 61 0.34 -3.91 -14.06
N CYS A 62 -0.08 -5.07 -14.54
CA CYS A 62 -0.60 -5.28 -15.88
C CYS A 62 -2.06 -5.71 -15.78
N GLN A 63 -2.94 -4.98 -16.46
CA GLN A 63 -4.36 -5.31 -16.57
C GLN A 63 -4.65 -5.99 -17.89
N THR A 64 -5.42 -7.07 -17.85
CA THR A 64 -6.03 -7.70 -19.03
C THR A 64 -7.56 -7.64 -18.91
N TYR A 65 -8.27 -7.78 -20.02
CA TYR A 65 -9.72 -7.56 -20.07
C TYR A 65 -10.51 -8.80 -20.47
N PHE A 66 -9.89 -9.77 -21.12
CA PHE A 66 -10.60 -10.97 -21.55
C PHE A 66 -10.24 -12.20 -20.70
N PRO A 67 -11.23 -13.02 -20.29
CA PRO A 67 -12.68 -12.90 -20.51
C PRO A 67 -13.36 -11.87 -19.58
N TYR A 68 -12.65 -11.38 -18.57
CA TYR A 68 -13.04 -10.33 -17.63
C TYR A 68 -11.78 -9.62 -17.08
N PRO A 69 -11.88 -8.41 -16.54
CA PRO A 69 -10.73 -7.68 -16.00
C PRO A 69 -9.95 -8.48 -14.97
N GLN A 70 -8.69 -8.69 -15.22
CA GLN A 70 -7.72 -9.33 -14.35
C GLN A 70 -6.52 -8.41 -14.12
N TYR A 71 -5.90 -8.52 -12.97
CA TYR A 71 -4.76 -7.70 -12.58
C TYR A 71 -3.64 -8.60 -12.08
N LYS A 72 -2.43 -8.43 -12.63
CA LYS A 72 -1.20 -9.06 -12.17
C LYS A 72 -0.23 -8.00 -11.68
N TYR A 73 0.40 -8.25 -10.54
CA TYR A 73 1.31 -7.32 -9.89
C TYR A 73 2.75 -7.78 -10.06
N PHE A 74 3.63 -6.84 -10.26
CA PHE A 74 5.06 -7.05 -10.48
C PHE A 74 5.84 -6.09 -9.63
N GLY A 75 7.04 -6.49 -9.20
CA GLY A 75 7.89 -5.57 -8.46
C GLY A 75 9.29 -6.09 -8.22
N TYR A 76 10.14 -5.15 -7.79
CA TYR A 76 11.47 -5.39 -7.26
C TYR A 76 11.66 -4.58 -5.98
N LEU A 77 12.41 -5.12 -5.04
CA LEU A 77 12.87 -4.41 -3.86
C LEU A 77 14.38 -4.48 -3.82
N ARG A 78 15.02 -3.31 -3.85
CA ARG A 78 16.47 -3.17 -3.75
C ARG A 78 16.84 -2.64 -2.38
N THR A 79 17.61 -3.40 -1.61
CA THR A 79 18.19 -2.92 -0.35
C THR A 79 19.44 -2.10 -0.62
N LEU A 80 19.65 -1.07 0.18
CA LEU A 80 20.76 -0.14 0.06
C LEU A 80 21.64 -0.17 1.30
N SER A 81 22.93 0.05 1.11
CA SER A 81 23.87 0.31 2.18
C SER A 81 23.76 1.75 2.69
N LYS A 82 24.43 2.09 3.78
CA LYS A 82 24.41 3.45 4.36
C LYS A 82 24.92 4.54 3.41
N ASN A 83 25.82 4.20 2.49
CA ASN A 83 26.30 5.11 1.46
C ASN A 83 25.41 5.15 0.20
N GLY A 84 24.29 4.40 0.18
CA GLY A 84 23.36 4.36 -0.92
C GLY A 84 23.62 3.32 -2.00
N SER A 85 24.75 2.60 -1.94
CA SER A 85 25.06 1.54 -2.92
C SER A 85 24.10 0.37 -2.80
N SER A 86 23.78 -0.28 -3.92
CA SER A 86 22.96 -1.47 -3.97
C SER A 86 23.59 -2.62 -3.21
N LEU A 87 22.85 -3.27 -2.30
CA LEU A 87 23.26 -4.46 -1.59
C LEU A 87 22.68 -5.72 -2.20
N LYS A 88 21.35 -5.76 -2.36
CA LYS A 88 20.65 -6.91 -2.88
C LYS A 88 19.35 -6.49 -3.58
N LEU A 89 19.09 -7.13 -4.71
CA LEU A 89 17.86 -7.00 -5.47
C LEU A 89 16.97 -8.24 -5.22
N TYR A 90 15.71 -8.01 -4.89
CA TYR A 90 14.69 -9.05 -4.74
C TYR A 90 13.62 -8.82 -5.79
N LYS A 91 13.34 -9.85 -6.58
CA LYS A 91 12.14 -9.88 -7.41
C LYS A 91 10.94 -10.21 -6.51
N LEU A 92 9.86 -9.45 -6.64
CA LEU A 92 8.63 -9.69 -5.91
C LEU A 92 7.71 -10.55 -6.78
N ASN A 93 7.53 -11.79 -6.36
CA ASN A 93 6.67 -12.75 -7.05
C ASN A 93 5.30 -12.76 -6.37
N GLU A 94 4.28 -12.35 -7.11
CA GLU A 94 2.91 -12.34 -6.60
C GLU A 94 2.43 -13.77 -6.33
N GLN A 95 1.85 -13.96 -5.13
CA GLN A 95 1.07 -15.14 -4.79
C GLN A 95 -0.41 -14.73 -4.71
N PRO A 96 -1.28 -15.30 -5.54
CA PRO A 96 -2.71 -15.05 -5.44
C PRO A 96 -3.27 -15.63 -4.13
N TYR A 97 -4.24 -14.93 -3.54
CA TYR A 97 -5.01 -15.35 -2.38
C TYR A 97 -6.48 -15.36 -2.75
N GLU A 98 -7.22 -16.38 -2.32
CA GLU A 98 -8.63 -16.53 -2.64
C GLU A 98 -9.48 -15.49 -1.89
N ASP A 99 -9.17 -15.24 -0.62
CA ASP A 99 -9.91 -14.26 0.17
C ASP A 99 -9.03 -13.23 0.89
N ASN A 100 -9.67 -12.17 1.36
CA ASN A 100 -9.00 -11.10 2.09
C ASN A 100 -8.58 -11.51 3.50
N GLN A 101 -9.27 -12.44 4.16
CA GLN A 101 -8.97 -12.85 5.53
C GLN A 101 -7.64 -13.59 5.58
N GLU A 102 -7.45 -14.54 4.65
CA GLU A 102 -6.18 -15.23 4.49
C GLU A 102 -5.06 -14.24 4.16
N ARG A 103 -5.30 -13.36 3.18
CA ARG A 103 -4.35 -12.33 2.76
C ARG A 103 -3.97 -11.37 3.90
N GLU A 104 -4.93 -10.98 4.77
CA GLU A 104 -4.68 -10.07 5.89
C GLU A 104 -3.73 -10.62 6.94
N VAL A 105 -3.73 -11.94 7.18
CA VAL A 105 -2.90 -12.56 8.22
C VAL A 105 -1.59 -13.15 7.70
N ALA A 106 -1.44 -13.25 6.38
CA ALA A 106 -0.27 -13.86 5.75
C ALA A 106 1.01 -13.09 6.06
N LYS A 107 2.05 -13.85 6.46
CA LYS A 107 3.43 -13.37 6.53
C LYS A 107 4.16 -13.87 5.29
N THR A 108 4.67 -12.95 4.51
CA THR A 108 5.19 -13.25 3.17
C THR A 108 6.60 -12.69 2.97
N GLY A 109 7.31 -13.22 2.00
CA GLY A 109 8.61 -12.73 1.54
C GLY A 109 8.53 -12.17 0.12
N SER A 110 9.68 -12.08 -0.54
CA SER A 110 9.75 -11.71 -1.96
C SER A 110 9.10 -12.77 -2.86
N ASP A 111 9.21 -14.04 -2.50
CA ASP A 111 8.79 -15.17 -3.36
C ASP A 111 7.29 -15.47 -3.28
N ASN A 112 6.60 -14.89 -2.31
CA ASN A 112 5.16 -15.05 -2.08
C ASN A 112 4.50 -13.72 -1.69
N TRP A 113 4.86 -12.67 -2.40
CA TRP A 113 4.33 -11.32 -2.17
C TRP A 113 2.83 -11.25 -2.49
N THR A 114 2.08 -10.45 -1.69
CA THR A 114 0.62 -10.35 -1.84
C THR A 114 0.15 -9.52 -3.05
N GLY A 115 1.03 -8.77 -3.70
CA GLY A 115 0.73 -7.99 -4.89
C GLY A 115 -0.13 -6.74 -4.64
N CYS A 116 0.43 -5.57 -4.91
CA CYS A 116 -0.32 -4.32 -5.05
C CYS A 116 0.60 -3.22 -5.63
N VAL A 117 0.06 -2.07 -6.00
CA VAL A 117 0.85 -0.90 -6.36
C VAL A 117 0.95 0.01 -5.14
N TYR A 118 2.14 0.05 -4.53
CA TYR A 118 2.43 0.96 -3.42
C TYR A 118 2.64 2.39 -3.92
N TYR A 119 2.17 3.37 -3.16
CA TYR A 119 2.31 4.79 -3.46
C TYR A 119 2.89 5.61 -2.31
N LYS A 120 3.09 5.01 -1.12
CA LYS A 120 3.68 5.67 0.05
C LYS A 120 4.41 4.67 0.93
N ILE A 121 5.56 5.10 1.46
CA ILE A 121 6.32 4.38 2.50
C ILE A 121 6.41 5.29 3.72
N LEU A 122 6.10 4.73 4.90
CA LEU A 122 6.27 5.38 6.19
C LEU A 122 7.28 4.59 7.01
N LEU A 123 8.08 5.29 7.80
CA LEU A 123 9.05 4.70 8.71
C LEU A 123 8.47 4.64 10.13
N SER A 124 8.55 3.48 10.77
CA SER A 124 8.10 3.23 12.13
C SER A 124 9.25 2.69 12.97
N LYS A 125 9.78 3.51 13.86
CA LYS A 125 10.88 3.11 14.77
C LYS A 125 10.39 3.06 16.21
N HIS A 126 10.63 1.94 16.87
CA HIS A 126 10.40 1.81 18.29
C HIS A 126 11.48 0.96 18.94
N LYS A 127 12.20 1.53 19.93
CA LYS A 127 13.40 0.92 20.51
C LYS A 127 14.39 0.53 19.37
N ASN A 128 14.85 -0.71 19.36
CA ASN A 128 15.79 -1.21 18.34
C ASN A 128 15.11 -1.86 17.12
N LYS A 129 13.77 -1.72 16.99
CA LYS A 129 13.02 -2.30 15.87
C LYS A 129 12.66 -1.21 14.87
N THR A 130 12.97 -1.46 13.61
CA THR A 130 12.56 -0.64 12.47
C THR A 130 11.60 -1.45 11.61
N ASN A 131 10.41 -0.91 11.40
CA ASN A 131 9.43 -1.42 10.46
C ASN A 131 9.02 -0.30 9.51
N TYR A 132 8.50 -0.67 8.36
CA TYR A 132 7.94 0.25 7.39
C TYR A 132 6.47 -0.05 7.21
N VAL A 133 5.69 0.98 6.89
CA VAL A 133 4.30 0.84 6.48
C VAL A 133 4.19 1.30 5.05
N LEU A 134 3.61 0.44 4.23
CA LEU A 134 3.37 0.67 2.82
C LEU A 134 1.88 0.93 2.63
N LEU A 135 1.53 2.02 1.94
CA LEU A 135 0.16 2.28 1.49
C LEU A 135 0.08 1.90 0.03
N GLY A 136 -0.91 1.08 -0.30
CA GLY A 136 -1.05 0.51 -1.63
C GLY A 136 -2.48 0.54 -2.17
N TRP A 137 -2.58 0.35 -3.47
CA TRP A 137 -3.82 0.18 -4.22
C TRP A 137 -3.73 -1.10 -5.04
N ALA A 138 -4.78 -1.90 -4.97
CA ALA A 138 -4.87 -3.17 -5.66
C ALA A 138 -6.26 -3.36 -6.27
N PRO A 139 -6.49 -2.95 -7.53
CA PRO A 139 -7.65 -3.37 -8.30
C PRO A 139 -7.85 -4.87 -8.18
N HIS A 140 -9.09 -5.31 -8.06
CA HIS A 140 -9.37 -6.73 -7.85
C HIS A 140 -10.11 -7.36 -9.03
N ASN A 141 -11.27 -6.82 -9.37
CA ASN A 141 -12.09 -7.31 -10.46
C ASN A 141 -12.97 -6.18 -11.03
N GLN A 142 -13.94 -6.52 -11.88
CA GLN A 142 -14.86 -5.54 -12.45
C GLN A 142 -15.86 -4.92 -11.44
N LEU A 143 -15.98 -5.48 -10.24
CA LEU A 143 -16.95 -5.07 -9.24
C LEU A 143 -16.32 -4.36 -8.05
N SER A 144 -15.06 -4.69 -7.70
CA SER A 144 -14.41 -4.15 -6.52
C SER A 144 -12.93 -3.80 -6.75
N THR A 145 -12.43 -2.93 -5.90
CA THR A 145 -11.03 -2.52 -5.80
C THR A 145 -10.62 -2.50 -4.33
N ARG A 146 -9.30 -2.45 -4.07
CA ARG A 146 -8.76 -2.53 -2.71
C ARG A 146 -7.79 -1.39 -2.43
N LYS A 147 -7.83 -0.88 -1.19
CA LYS A 147 -6.71 -0.16 -0.57
C LYS A 147 -6.07 -1.07 0.46
N ILE A 148 -4.75 -0.96 0.60
CA ILE A 148 -3.97 -1.84 1.46
C ILE A 148 -3.04 -1.00 2.34
N ILE A 149 -2.99 -1.33 3.63
CA ILE A 149 -1.95 -0.89 4.55
C ILE A 149 -1.16 -2.13 4.93
N GLU A 150 0.11 -2.18 4.57
CA GLU A 150 0.96 -3.34 4.79
C GLU A 150 2.22 -2.99 5.55
N SER A 151 2.65 -3.88 6.43
CA SER A 151 3.92 -3.73 7.13
C SER A 151 5.04 -4.46 6.41
N LEU A 152 6.24 -3.87 6.44
CA LEU A 152 7.46 -4.43 5.89
C LEU A 152 8.58 -4.34 6.94
N SER A 153 9.36 -5.39 7.08
CA SER A 153 10.61 -5.42 7.86
C SER A 153 11.74 -5.92 6.99
N ILE A 154 12.91 -5.31 7.14
CA ILE A 154 14.13 -5.74 6.47
C ILE A 154 15.19 -5.93 7.55
N SER A 155 15.68 -7.16 7.69
CA SER A 155 16.74 -7.51 8.65
C SER A 155 17.64 -8.60 8.08
N ASN A 156 18.96 -8.45 8.26
CA ASN A 156 19.97 -9.44 7.80
C ASN A 156 19.73 -9.88 6.34
N ALA A 157 19.49 -8.92 5.46
CA ALA A 157 19.17 -9.16 4.04
C ALA A 157 17.94 -10.06 3.80
N ARG A 158 17.02 -10.15 4.77
CA ARG A 158 15.72 -10.82 4.62
C ARG A 158 14.62 -9.76 4.54
N VAL A 159 13.79 -9.85 3.52
CA VAL A 159 12.59 -9.02 3.32
C VAL A 159 11.39 -9.80 3.84
N GLN A 160 10.63 -9.22 4.74
CA GLN A 160 9.42 -9.82 5.29
C GLN A 160 8.27 -8.82 5.27
N PHE A 161 7.24 -9.11 4.51
CA PHE A 161 5.96 -8.42 4.59
C PHE A 161 5.07 -9.07 5.65
N GLY A 162 4.17 -8.30 6.24
CA GLY A 162 3.22 -8.85 7.19
C GLY A 162 3.74 -8.98 8.63
N VAL A 163 4.39 -7.94 9.16
CA VAL A 163 4.70 -7.84 10.60
C VAL A 163 3.46 -7.35 11.37
N PRO A 164 3.00 -8.02 12.45
CA PRO A 164 1.78 -7.62 13.15
C PRO A 164 1.99 -6.35 13.98
N ILE A 165 1.79 -5.19 13.37
CA ILE A 165 1.95 -3.86 13.99
C ILE A 165 0.69 -3.00 13.93
N PHE A 166 -0.40 -3.45 13.31
CA PHE A 166 -1.67 -2.70 13.23
C PHE A 166 -2.63 -3.18 14.31
N LYS A 167 -2.83 -2.38 15.35
CA LYS A 167 -3.72 -2.68 16.47
C LYS A 167 -5.10 -2.10 16.21
N THR A 168 -5.99 -2.90 15.62
CA THR A 168 -7.37 -2.54 15.27
C THR A 168 -8.42 -3.27 16.11
N GLY A 169 -7.99 -4.08 17.07
CA GLY A 169 -8.77 -4.89 18.00
C GLY A 169 -7.84 -5.63 18.94
N ALA A 170 -8.31 -6.72 19.54
CA ALA A 170 -7.59 -7.49 20.56
C ALA A 170 -6.21 -8.01 20.08
N ARG A 171 -6.10 -8.39 18.80
CA ARG A 171 -4.84 -8.87 18.21
C ARG A 171 -4.33 -7.88 17.18
N ALA A 172 -3.01 -7.66 17.18
CA ALA A 172 -2.37 -6.88 16.13
C ALA A 172 -2.37 -7.65 14.80
N ARG A 173 -2.70 -6.95 13.70
CA ARG A 173 -2.72 -7.49 12.34
C ARG A 173 -1.47 -7.09 11.57
N PRO A 174 -1.00 -7.92 10.65
CA PRO A 174 0.15 -7.61 9.79
C PRO A 174 -0.22 -6.74 8.60
N ARG A 175 -1.51 -6.72 8.21
CA ARG A 175 -2.04 -6.00 7.04
C ARG A 175 -3.49 -5.62 7.28
N LEU A 176 -3.93 -4.53 6.66
CA LEU A 176 -5.34 -4.13 6.59
C LEU A 176 -5.72 -4.01 5.12
N ILE A 177 -6.83 -4.62 4.75
CA ILE A 177 -7.37 -4.60 3.39
C ILE A 177 -8.77 -3.96 3.44
N PHE A 178 -8.95 -2.94 2.63
CA PHE A 178 -10.20 -2.23 2.46
C PHE A 178 -10.70 -2.53 1.05
N GLU A 179 -11.66 -3.43 0.92
CA GLU A 179 -12.29 -3.74 -0.36
C GLU A 179 -13.61 -3.01 -0.48
N TYR A 180 -13.82 -2.36 -1.62
CA TYR A 180 -14.99 -1.51 -1.85
C TYR A 180 -15.34 -1.49 -3.34
N SER A 181 -16.52 -0.95 -3.67
CA SER A 181 -17.03 -0.85 -5.03
C SER A 181 -16.02 -0.18 -5.96
N TYR A 182 -15.80 -0.76 -7.13
CA TYR A 182 -14.94 -0.14 -8.14
C TYR A 182 -15.47 1.23 -8.60
N LYS A 183 -16.77 1.52 -8.41
CA LYS A 183 -17.44 2.80 -8.73
C LYS A 183 -17.19 3.88 -7.68
N ALA A 184 -16.71 3.50 -6.48
CA ALA A 184 -16.40 4.43 -5.40
C ALA A 184 -14.91 4.80 -5.41
N THR A 185 -14.59 5.88 -4.74
CA THR A 185 -13.19 6.30 -4.48
C THR A 185 -12.98 6.39 -2.99
N MET A 186 -12.04 5.62 -2.46
CA MET A 186 -11.63 5.65 -1.06
C MET A 186 -10.32 6.42 -0.89
N SER A 187 -10.31 7.37 0.04
CA SER A 187 -9.10 8.05 0.47
C SER A 187 -8.34 7.20 1.48
N LEU A 188 -7.03 7.07 1.30
CA LEU A 188 -6.10 6.48 2.25
C LEU A 188 -4.77 7.22 2.12
N ASN A 189 -4.44 8.08 3.09
CA ASN A 189 -3.27 8.96 3.03
C ASN A 189 -2.60 9.11 4.40
N TYR A 190 -1.35 9.53 4.41
CA TYR A 190 -0.65 9.93 5.61
C TYR A 190 -0.73 11.43 5.80
N ASN A 191 -1.30 11.85 6.92
CA ASN A 191 -1.32 13.24 7.35
C ASN A 191 -0.07 13.51 8.22
N SER A 192 0.86 14.33 7.71
CA SER A 192 2.13 14.64 8.38
C SER A 192 1.93 15.53 9.61
N ASN A 193 0.89 16.40 9.62
CA ASN A 193 0.62 17.32 10.73
C ASN A 193 0.19 16.53 11.97
N ASN A 194 -0.73 15.60 11.79
CA ASN A 194 -1.26 14.77 12.88
C ASN A 194 -0.45 13.49 13.10
N LYS A 195 0.53 13.19 12.21
CA LYS A 195 1.32 11.95 12.21
C LYS A 195 0.44 10.70 12.21
N MET A 196 -0.61 10.71 11.41
CA MET A 196 -1.60 9.63 11.30
C MET A 196 -1.76 9.17 9.85
N ILE A 197 -2.02 7.87 9.68
CA ILE A 197 -2.60 7.36 8.45
C ILE A 197 -4.11 7.59 8.57
N VAL A 198 -4.68 8.38 7.68
CA VAL A 198 -6.11 8.72 7.66
C VAL A 198 -6.76 8.05 6.47
N PHE A 199 -7.93 7.48 6.70
CA PHE A 199 -8.68 6.77 5.66
C PHE A 199 -10.19 6.86 5.88
N ASP A 200 -10.94 6.80 4.78
CA ASP A 200 -12.39 6.77 4.82
C ASP A 200 -12.86 5.51 5.53
N ASN A 201 -13.89 5.64 6.36
CA ASN A 201 -14.64 4.49 6.82
C ASN A 201 -15.52 3.96 5.68
N LEU A 202 -15.60 2.64 5.57
CA LEU A 202 -16.40 1.97 4.54
C LEU A 202 -17.65 1.39 5.15
N SER A 203 -18.79 1.67 4.54
CA SER A 203 -20.07 1.04 4.87
C SER A 203 -20.74 0.46 3.63
N SER A 204 -21.55 -0.58 3.81
CA SER A 204 -22.39 -1.10 2.74
C SER A 204 -23.60 -0.19 2.54
N SER A 205 -23.95 0.08 1.29
CA SER A 205 -25.22 0.72 0.91
C SER A 205 -26.41 -0.19 1.12
N ASP A 206 -26.18 -1.48 1.32
CA ASP A 206 -27.20 -2.49 1.59
C ASP A 206 -26.96 -3.10 2.98
N PRO A 207 -27.82 -2.79 3.99
CA PRO A 207 -27.63 -3.20 5.37
C PRO A 207 -27.95 -4.67 5.65
N ARG A 208 -28.46 -5.42 4.67
CA ARG A 208 -28.84 -6.83 4.85
C ARG A 208 -27.63 -7.68 5.25
N PRO A 209 -27.76 -8.61 6.22
CA PRO A 209 -26.63 -9.42 6.72
C PRO A 209 -25.89 -10.23 5.65
N GLU A 210 -26.61 -10.73 4.66
CA GLU A 210 -26.05 -11.49 3.53
C GLU A 210 -25.18 -10.64 2.61
N MET A 211 -25.30 -9.33 2.65
CA MET A 211 -24.53 -8.39 1.83
C MET A 211 -23.19 -7.99 2.46
N LYS A 212 -22.87 -8.45 3.67
CA LYS A 212 -21.63 -8.10 4.38
C LYS A 212 -20.33 -8.49 3.66
N THR A 213 -20.39 -9.47 2.78
CA THR A 213 -19.23 -9.91 1.97
C THR A 213 -19.32 -9.47 0.53
N VAL A 214 -20.35 -8.71 0.16
CA VAL A 214 -20.56 -8.20 -1.21
C VAL A 214 -19.91 -6.81 -1.32
N TYR A 215 -18.62 -6.78 -1.55
CA TYR A 215 -17.81 -5.52 -1.53
C TYR A 215 -18.18 -4.51 -2.61
N SER A 216 -18.88 -4.93 -3.67
CA SER A 216 -19.43 -4.01 -4.68
C SER A 216 -20.50 -3.04 -4.14
N THR A 217 -21.03 -3.30 -2.93
CA THR A 217 -21.97 -2.41 -2.24
C THR A 217 -21.29 -1.44 -1.27
N TYR A 218 -19.99 -1.61 -1.02
CA TYR A 218 -19.26 -0.79 -0.05
C TYR A 218 -18.74 0.49 -0.67
N GLY A 219 -18.78 1.56 0.10
CA GLY A 219 -18.18 2.86 -0.24
C GLY A 219 -17.94 3.71 1.01
N PRO A 220 -17.25 4.86 0.87
CA PRO A 220 -17.10 5.82 1.94
C PRO A 220 -18.43 6.33 2.50
N ASP A 221 -18.55 6.40 3.83
CA ASP A 221 -19.75 6.88 4.53
C ASP A 221 -19.58 8.31 5.08
N MET A 222 -18.58 9.05 4.60
CA MET A 222 -18.21 10.42 5.01
C MET A 222 -17.64 10.52 6.43
N SER A 223 -17.40 9.42 7.14
CA SER A 223 -16.62 9.40 8.37
C SER A 223 -15.18 8.95 8.09
N TYR A 224 -14.27 9.29 8.99
CA TYR A 224 -12.84 9.00 8.83
C TYR A 224 -12.31 8.24 10.03
N ASN A 225 -11.44 7.29 9.73
CA ASN A 225 -10.66 6.59 10.73
C ASN A 225 -9.17 6.93 10.58
N GLY A 226 -8.41 6.71 11.62
CA GLY A 226 -6.98 6.97 11.61
C GLY A 226 -6.18 5.92 12.34
N LEU A 227 -4.96 5.69 11.88
CA LEU A 227 -3.96 4.92 12.61
C LEU A 227 -2.86 5.84 13.08
N LYS A 228 -2.56 5.83 14.38
CA LYS A 228 -1.48 6.60 15.00
C LYS A 228 -0.41 5.68 15.56
N PHE A 229 0.85 6.03 15.34
CA PHE A 229 1.96 5.20 15.83
C PHE A 229 2.23 5.48 17.31
N GLU A 230 2.01 4.47 18.16
CA GLU A 230 2.15 4.54 19.61
C GLU A 230 2.81 3.28 20.16
N LYS A 231 3.87 3.42 20.94
CA LYS A 231 4.56 2.32 21.65
C LYS A 231 4.88 1.10 20.76
N GLY A 232 5.20 1.33 19.48
CA GLY A 232 5.57 0.28 18.53
C GLY A 232 4.44 -0.28 17.68
N PHE A 233 3.21 0.20 17.86
CA PHE A 233 2.03 -0.21 17.10
C PHE A 233 1.35 0.97 16.43
N TRP A 234 0.69 0.72 15.31
CA TRP A 234 -0.26 1.62 14.70
C TRP A 234 -1.65 1.33 15.27
N VAL A 235 -2.12 2.20 16.16
CA VAL A 235 -3.38 2.04 16.92
C VAL A 235 -4.50 2.74 16.16
N LEU A 236 -5.65 2.05 16.04
CA LEU A 236 -6.84 2.57 15.38
C LEU A 236 -7.55 3.61 16.26
N TYR A 237 -7.94 4.71 15.63
CA TYR A 237 -8.84 5.74 16.14
C TYR A 237 -10.00 5.87 15.17
N LYS A 238 -11.23 5.76 15.68
CA LYS A 238 -12.46 5.89 14.88
C LYS A 238 -13.02 7.30 14.96
N ASP A 239 -13.80 7.67 13.94
CA ASP A 239 -14.54 8.94 13.88
C ASP A 239 -13.67 10.17 14.14
N ILE A 240 -12.51 10.23 13.49
CA ILE A 240 -11.61 11.37 13.62
C ILE A 240 -12.15 12.58 12.83
N ASP A 241 -12.09 13.77 13.44
CA ASP A 241 -12.41 15.02 12.74
C ASP A 241 -11.16 15.56 12.03
N ILE A 242 -11.16 15.51 10.70
CA ILE A 242 -10.06 15.98 9.86
C ILE A 242 -10.17 17.47 9.47
N ARG A 243 -11.29 18.14 9.80
CA ARG A 243 -11.57 19.53 9.38
C ARG A 243 -10.71 20.55 10.10
N LEU A 244 -10.16 20.20 11.25
CA LEU A 244 -9.35 21.10 12.08
C LEU A 244 -8.00 21.48 11.47
N ASP A 245 -7.55 20.81 10.41
CA ASP A 245 -6.29 21.14 9.72
C ASP A 245 -6.39 22.34 8.76
N LYS A 246 -7.60 22.84 8.43
CA LYS A 246 -7.78 23.92 7.47
C LYS A 246 -7.77 25.31 8.07
N ASP A 247 -8.00 25.44 9.38
CA ASP A 247 -8.21 26.75 10.04
C ASP A 247 -7.00 27.31 10.79
N VAL A 248 -5.83 26.66 10.74
CA VAL A 248 -4.62 27.13 11.42
C VAL A 248 -3.73 28.02 10.54
N LYS A 249 -4.29 28.65 9.50
CA LYS A 249 -3.64 29.81 8.86
C LYS A 249 -4.24 31.09 9.40
N GLY A 250 -3.78 31.51 10.60
CA GLY A 250 -3.96 32.87 11.06
C GLY A 250 -4.64 33.06 12.42
N LYS A 251 -4.00 32.58 13.49
CA LYS A 251 -3.93 33.20 14.83
C LYS A 251 -3.19 32.22 15.76
N GLU A 252 -2.09 32.67 16.34
CA GLU A 252 -1.52 32.03 17.53
C GLU A 252 -2.60 32.03 18.62
N GLY A 253 -3.02 30.86 19.07
CA GLY A 253 -3.99 30.71 20.14
C GLY A 253 -4.65 29.37 20.12
N GLU A 254 -4.24 28.52 21.05
CA GLU A 254 -4.84 27.24 21.46
C GLU A 254 -5.07 26.18 20.36
N ILE A 255 -4.15 25.24 20.31
CA ILE A 255 -4.33 23.95 19.65
C ILE A 255 -5.46 23.22 20.39
N LYS A 256 -6.70 23.33 19.89
CA LYS A 256 -7.78 22.44 20.32
C LYS A 256 -7.37 21.02 19.94
N LYS A 257 -7.09 20.19 20.95
CA LYS A 257 -6.83 18.76 20.76
C LYS A 257 -7.97 18.16 19.95
N LEU A 258 -7.64 17.52 18.82
CA LEU A 258 -8.58 16.66 18.11
C LEU A 258 -9.35 15.81 19.11
N ARG A 259 -10.69 15.81 19.03
CA ARG A 259 -11.51 14.83 19.76
C ARG A 259 -11.32 13.49 19.06
N ILE A 260 -10.42 12.70 19.58
CA ILE A 260 -10.13 11.36 19.11
C ILE A 260 -10.79 10.41 20.11
N THR A 261 -11.80 9.69 19.68
CA THR A 261 -12.40 8.64 20.50
C THR A 261 -11.57 7.38 20.34
N LYS A 262 -10.87 6.98 21.41
CA LYS A 262 -10.16 5.72 21.45
C LYS A 262 -11.19 4.62 21.62
N GLN A 263 -11.16 3.59 20.78
CA GLN A 263 -12.02 2.44 20.96
C GLN A 263 -11.66 1.79 22.31
N ALA A 264 -12.62 1.72 23.24
CA ALA A 264 -12.53 0.85 24.39
C ALA A 264 -12.61 -0.60 23.90
N ASP A 265 -11.78 -1.47 24.47
CA ASP A 265 -11.71 -2.90 24.15
C ASP A 265 -13.02 -3.62 24.48
#